data_16c98e9363d87b5b381f9d33cf1bcb1f
#
_entry.id   16c98e9363d87b5b381f9d33cf1bcb1f
#
_cell.length_a   1.000
_cell.length_b   1.000
_cell.length_c   1.000
_cell.angle_alpha   90.00
_cell.angle_beta   90.00
_cell.angle_gamma   90.00
#
_symmetry.space_group_name_H-M   'P 1'
#
loop_
_entity.id
_entity.type
_entity.pdbx_description
1 polymer ?
#
loop_
_entity_poly.entity_id
_entity_poly.type
_entity_poly.pdbx_seq_one_letter_code
_entity_poly.pdbx_strand_id
1 'polypeptide(L)'
;RRIRELATLMGVNIEAALGAYEWRLELMARAGVDVDRAEFSADFGRALEYYTGFVFEVITPELGRRSPVAGGGRYDHLLKAVGAPRDVPAVGAAVHTDRLLPALNGGAT
;
A
#
# COMPACT_ATOMS: atom_id res chain seq x y z
N ARG A 1 6.90 10.93 11.91
CA ARG A 1 7.25 11.85 13.01
C ARG A 1 6.08 12.72 13.42
N ARG A 2 5.50 13.42 12.45
CA ARG A 2 4.35 14.30 12.70
C ARG A 2 3.10 13.54 13.19
N ILE A 3 2.85 12.36 12.66
CA ILE A 3 1.72 11.51 13.07
C ILE A 3 1.90 11.05 14.52
N ARG A 4 3.12 10.69 14.90
CA ARG A 4 3.43 10.28 16.28
C ARG A 4 3.17 11.43 17.26
N GLU A 5 3.56 12.65 16.90
CA GLU A 5 3.32 13.84 17.71
C GLU A 5 1.83 14.12 17.87
N LEU A 6 1.06 14.05 16.79
CA LEU A 6 -0.39 14.23 16.84
C LEU A 6 -1.07 13.16 17.70
N ALA A 7 -0.68 11.91 17.57
CA ALA A 7 -1.23 10.82 18.36
C ALA A 7 -0.97 11.03 19.84
N THR A 8 0.21 11.50 20.23
CA THR A 8 0.56 11.81 21.60
C THR A 8 -0.35 12.92 22.15
N LEU A 9 -0.56 13.97 21.38
CA LEU A 9 -1.46 15.08 21.78
C LEU A 9 -2.90 14.61 21.96
N MET A 10 -3.35 13.66 21.17
CA MET A 10 -4.71 13.12 21.24
C MET A 10 -4.87 11.99 22.24
N GLY A 11 -3.80 11.55 22.89
CA GLY A 11 -3.82 10.43 23.82
C GLY A 11 -4.02 9.07 23.15
N VAL A 12 -3.67 8.94 21.89
CA VAL A 12 -3.82 7.70 21.12
C VAL A 12 -2.47 7.01 20.98
N ASN A 13 -2.43 5.71 21.25
CA ASN A 13 -1.22 4.91 21.10
C ASN A 13 -1.24 4.26 19.72
N ILE A 14 -0.32 4.70 18.83
CA ILE A 14 -0.18 4.16 17.47
C ILE A 14 1.19 3.50 17.26
N GLU A 15 1.95 3.23 18.32
CA GLU A 15 3.33 2.72 18.21
C GLU A 15 3.41 1.39 17.46
N ALA A 16 2.46 0.47 17.71
CA ALA A 16 2.47 -0.83 17.02
C ALA A 16 2.22 -0.64 15.52
N ALA A 17 1.30 0.24 15.14
CA ALA A 17 1.01 0.52 13.73
C ALA A 17 2.19 1.22 13.04
N LEU A 18 2.82 2.18 13.71
CA LEU A 18 3.99 2.85 13.19
C LEU A 18 5.19 1.91 13.06
N GLY A 19 5.40 1.04 14.05
CA GLY A 19 6.46 0.03 13.99
C GLY A 19 6.28 -0.93 12.82
N ALA A 20 5.06 -1.38 12.58
CA ALA A 20 4.76 -2.23 11.41
C ALA A 20 5.00 -1.49 10.11
N TYR A 21 4.64 -0.22 10.03
CA TYR A 21 4.88 0.63 8.87
C TYR A 21 6.39 0.80 8.59
N GLU A 22 7.15 1.14 9.62
CA GLU A 22 8.60 1.32 9.50
C GLU A 22 9.30 0.02 9.09
N TRP A 23 8.88 -1.11 9.66
CA TRP A 23 9.42 -2.43 9.31
C TRP A 23 9.12 -2.76 7.84
N ARG A 24 7.94 -2.44 7.37
CA ARG A 24 7.56 -2.65 5.96
C ARG A 24 8.44 -1.84 5.02
N LEU A 25 8.70 -0.57 5.36
CA LEU A 25 9.61 0.26 4.57
C LEU A 25 11.01 -0.33 4.51
N GLU A 26 11.50 -0.87 5.63
CA GLU A 26 12.81 -1.51 5.67
C GLU A 26 12.86 -2.75 4.77
N LEU A 27 11.83 -3.58 4.82
CA LEU A 27 11.73 -4.77 3.96
C LEU A 27 11.66 -4.38 2.48
N MET A 28 10.92 -3.34 2.14
CA MET A 28 10.84 -2.83 0.78
C MET A 28 12.21 -2.33 0.29
N ALA A 29 12.93 -1.60 1.13
CA ALA A 29 14.26 -1.11 0.79
C ALA A 29 15.23 -2.28 0.55
N ARG A 30 15.17 -3.32 1.37
CA ARG A 30 15.97 -4.54 1.20
C ARG A 30 15.63 -5.26 -0.10
N ALA A 31 14.39 -5.17 -0.56
CA ALA A 31 13.95 -5.77 -1.82
C ALA A 31 14.29 -4.91 -3.04
N GLY A 32 14.94 -3.77 -2.87
CA GLY A 32 15.37 -2.90 -3.96
C GLY A 32 14.41 -1.78 -4.30
N VAL A 33 13.39 -1.56 -3.51
CA VAL A 33 12.44 -0.46 -3.74
C VAL A 33 13.04 0.84 -3.19
N ASP A 34 12.98 1.90 -3.99
CA ASP A 34 13.41 3.24 -3.54
C ASP A 34 12.31 3.86 -2.67
N VAL A 35 12.41 3.62 -1.37
CA VAL A 35 11.40 4.08 -0.40
C VAL A 35 11.38 5.60 -0.23
N ASP A 36 12.45 6.29 -0.63
CA ASP A 36 12.48 7.76 -0.57
C ASP A 36 11.49 8.38 -1.54
N ARG A 37 11.09 7.64 -2.57
CA ARG A 37 10.07 8.07 -3.53
C ARG A 37 8.66 7.67 -3.11
N ALA A 38 8.51 6.90 -2.03
CA ALA A 38 7.21 6.51 -1.53
C ALA A 38 6.57 7.67 -0.76
N GLU A 39 5.27 7.83 -0.94
CA GLU A 39 4.49 8.85 -0.26
C GLU A 39 3.51 8.18 0.68
N PHE A 40 3.50 8.62 1.93
CA PHE A 40 2.53 8.14 2.92
C PHE A 40 1.32 9.07 2.96
N SER A 41 0.13 8.48 2.97
CA SER A 41 -1.13 9.20 3.18
C SER A 41 -1.99 8.43 4.16
N ALA A 42 -2.33 9.07 5.28
CA ALA A 42 -3.11 8.44 6.34
C ALA A 42 -4.57 8.20 5.94
N ASP A 43 -5.08 9.01 5.04
CA ASP A 43 -6.46 8.92 4.55
C ASP A 43 -6.57 8.20 3.21
N PHE A 44 -5.47 7.65 2.71
CA PHE A 44 -5.46 6.89 1.47
C PHE A 44 -6.21 5.56 1.64
N GLY A 45 -7.02 5.22 0.66
CA GLY A 45 -7.69 3.94 0.58
C GLY A 45 -8.02 3.59 -0.85
N ARG A 46 -8.34 2.34 -1.08
CA ARG A 46 -8.79 1.86 -2.39
C ARG A 46 -10.30 1.65 -2.36
N ALA A 47 -10.92 1.57 -3.54
CA ALA A 47 -12.37 1.38 -3.66
C ALA A 47 -12.87 0.02 -3.14
N LEU A 48 -11.98 -0.95 -2.98
CA LEU A 48 -12.32 -2.28 -2.49
C LEU A 48 -12.26 -2.31 -0.96
N GLU A 49 -13.28 -2.85 -0.31
CA GLU A 49 -13.46 -2.79 1.13
C GLU A 49 -12.90 -4.00 1.88
N TYR A 50 -12.32 -4.97 1.19
CA TYR A 50 -11.82 -6.18 1.85
C TYR A 50 -10.44 -6.02 2.50
N TYR A 51 -9.79 -4.89 2.33
CA TYR A 51 -8.46 -4.67 2.92
C TYR A 51 -8.55 -4.50 4.43
N THR A 52 -7.62 -5.14 5.15
CA THR A 52 -7.55 -5.12 6.61
C THR A 52 -6.28 -4.50 7.17
N GLY A 53 -5.31 -4.24 6.32
CA GLY A 53 -4.03 -3.69 6.74
C GLY A 53 -3.59 -2.59 5.80
N PHE A 54 -2.30 -2.63 5.42
CA PHE A 54 -1.80 -1.61 4.52
C PHE A 54 -2.37 -1.76 3.11
N VAL A 55 -2.47 -0.63 2.43
CA VAL A 55 -2.92 -0.52 1.05
C VAL A 55 -1.89 0.33 0.31
N PHE A 56 -1.63 0.00 -0.94
CA PHE A 56 -0.68 0.77 -1.74
C PHE A 56 -1.14 0.90 -3.18
N GLU A 57 -0.63 1.92 -3.84
CA GLU A 57 -0.72 2.07 -5.30
C GLU A 57 0.63 2.49 -5.85
N VAL A 58 0.89 2.08 -7.09
CA VAL A 58 2.06 2.52 -7.86
C VAL A 58 1.54 3.46 -8.94
N ILE A 59 2.01 4.68 -8.91
CA ILE A 59 1.62 5.72 -9.87
C ILE A 59 2.83 6.17 -10.67
N THR A 60 2.58 6.67 -11.87
CA THR A 60 3.61 7.27 -12.71
C THR A 60 3.26 8.73 -13.00
N PRO A 61 4.25 9.60 -13.22
CA PRO A 61 3.97 10.99 -13.55
C PRO A 61 3.12 11.16 -14.81
N GLU A 62 3.31 10.27 -15.78
CA GLU A 62 2.61 10.32 -17.06
C GLU A 62 1.11 10.06 -16.92
N LEU A 63 0.73 9.10 -16.08
CA LEU A 63 -0.66 8.68 -15.92
C LEU A 63 -1.35 9.35 -14.73
N GLY A 64 -0.57 9.73 -13.72
CA GLY A 64 -1.09 10.39 -12.53
C GLY A 64 -1.84 9.45 -11.59
N ARG A 65 -2.42 10.05 -10.55
CA ARG A 65 -3.07 9.30 -9.46
C ARG A 65 -4.39 8.64 -9.85
N ARG A 66 -5.03 9.10 -10.92
CA ARG A 66 -6.31 8.55 -11.37
C ARG A 66 -6.17 7.24 -12.12
N SER A 67 -4.97 6.94 -12.59
CA SER A 67 -4.67 5.74 -13.37
C SER A 67 -3.45 5.02 -12.81
N PRO A 68 -3.54 4.45 -11.59
CA PRO A 68 -2.41 3.72 -11.03
C PRO A 68 -2.04 2.54 -11.91
N VAL A 69 -0.75 2.25 -11.98
CA VAL A 69 -0.21 1.13 -12.76
C VAL A 69 -0.44 -0.19 -12.03
N ALA A 70 -0.39 -0.15 -10.71
CA ALA A 70 -0.61 -1.32 -9.88
C ALA A 70 -1.17 -0.88 -8.54
N GLY A 71 -1.76 -1.81 -7.83
CA GLY A 71 -2.21 -1.55 -6.48
C GLY A 71 -2.56 -2.82 -5.77
N GLY A 72 -2.56 -2.77 -4.46
CA GLY A 72 -2.85 -3.93 -3.65
C GLY A 72 -2.82 -3.63 -2.17
N GLY A 73 -2.74 -4.67 -1.37
CA GLY A 73 -2.73 -4.53 0.07
C GLY A 73 -2.87 -5.86 0.78
N ARG A 74 -3.14 -5.77 2.07
CA ARG A 74 -3.35 -6.93 2.92
C ARG A 74 -4.85 -7.15 3.16
N TYR A 75 -5.29 -8.40 3.12
CA TYR A 75 -6.70 -8.76 3.31
C TYR A 75 -6.82 -10.09 4.06
N ASP A 76 -6.98 -10.00 5.38
CA ASP A 76 -6.95 -11.16 6.27
C ASP A 76 -8.29 -11.90 6.35
N HIS A 77 -9.40 -11.28 5.93
CA HIS A 77 -10.74 -11.84 6.08
C HIS A 77 -11.38 -12.26 4.76
N LEU A 78 -10.76 -11.95 3.63
CA LEU A 78 -11.36 -12.22 2.32
C LEU A 78 -11.57 -13.71 2.07
N LEU A 79 -10.58 -14.54 2.39
CA LEU A 79 -10.68 -15.97 2.12
C LEU A 79 -11.79 -16.62 2.93
N LYS A 80 -12.01 -16.20 4.17
CA LYS A 80 -13.12 -16.66 4.98
C LYS A 80 -14.46 -16.24 4.36
N ALA A 81 -14.55 -15.00 3.88
CA ALA A 81 -15.76 -14.47 3.26
C ALA A 81 -16.16 -15.26 2.01
N VAL A 82 -15.21 -15.84 1.29
CA VAL A 82 -15.47 -16.63 0.08
C VAL A 82 -15.43 -18.13 0.29
N GLY A 83 -15.42 -18.61 1.54
CA GLY A 83 -15.63 -20.02 1.84
C GLY A 83 -14.57 -20.73 2.68
N ALA A 84 -13.47 -20.08 3.01
CA ALA A 84 -12.47 -20.71 3.89
C ALA A 84 -13.03 -20.92 5.31
N PRO A 85 -12.62 -21.98 6.02
CA PRO A 85 -13.15 -22.27 7.34
C PRO A 85 -12.69 -21.29 8.43
N ARG A 86 -11.67 -20.49 8.16
CA ARG A 86 -11.10 -19.52 9.09
C ARG A 86 -10.49 -18.36 8.34
N ASP A 87 -10.12 -17.30 9.06
CA ASP A 87 -9.34 -16.22 8.48
C ASP A 87 -7.95 -16.72 8.07
N VAL A 88 -7.53 -16.33 6.86
CA VAL A 88 -6.20 -16.63 6.33
C VAL A 88 -5.55 -15.32 5.92
N PRO A 89 -4.48 -14.89 6.61
CA PRO A 89 -3.77 -13.68 6.22
C PRO A 89 -3.28 -13.77 4.78
N ALA A 90 -3.54 -12.73 4.00
CA ALA A 90 -3.18 -12.72 2.59
C ALA A 90 -2.79 -11.32 2.15
N VAL A 91 -1.91 -11.26 1.16
CA VAL A 91 -1.54 -10.03 0.48
C VAL A 91 -1.60 -10.27 -1.02
N GLY A 92 -1.86 -9.23 -1.76
CA GLY A 92 -1.89 -9.35 -3.21
C GLY A 92 -1.86 -8.00 -3.88
N ALA A 93 -1.62 -8.05 -5.18
CA ALA A 93 -1.61 -6.86 -6.00
C ALA A 93 -2.15 -7.19 -7.39
N ALA A 94 -2.76 -6.20 -8.01
CA ALA A 94 -3.17 -6.24 -9.40
C ALA A 94 -2.30 -5.27 -10.20
N VAL A 95 -1.83 -5.71 -11.35
CA VAL A 95 -1.05 -4.87 -12.27
C VAL A 95 -1.89 -4.61 -13.51
N HIS A 96 -2.06 -3.34 -13.84
CA HIS A 96 -2.76 -2.93 -15.05
C HIS A 96 -1.77 -2.91 -16.21
N THR A 97 -1.69 -4.03 -16.93
CA THR A 97 -0.70 -4.20 -18.00
C THR A 97 -0.89 -3.20 -19.14
N ASP A 98 -2.13 -2.80 -19.41
CA ASP A 98 -2.45 -1.78 -20.39
C ASP A 98 -1.88 -0.41 -20.04
N ARG A 99 -1.68 -0.14 -18.75
CA ARG A 99 -1.06 1.10 -18.26
C ARG A 99 0.44 0.95 -18.07
N LEU A 100 0.88 -0.24 -17.66
CA LEU A 100 2.30 -0.52 -17.40
C LEU A 100 3.15 -0.41 -18.68
N LEU A 101 2.67 -0.98 -19.79
CA LEU A 101 3.43 -0.95 -21.04
C LEU A 101 3.73 0.48 -21.53
N PRO A 102 2.75 1.40 -21.61
CA PRO A 102 3.06 2.78 -21.96
C PRO A 102 3.99 3.47 -20.97
N ALA A 103 3.86 3.18 -19.68
CA ALA A 103 4.71 3.79 -18.65
C ALA A 103 6.18 3.36 -18.82
N LEU A 104 6.43 2.09 -19.15
CA LEU A 104 7.79 1.59 -19.42
C LEU A 104 8.35 2.18 -20.70
N ASN A 105 7.54 2.27 -21.74
CA ASN A 105 7.98 2.80 -23.04
C ASN A 105 8.20 4.32 -22.97
N GLY A 106 7.37 5.04 -22.21
CA GLY A 106 7.54 6.46 -21.98
C GLY A 106 8.85 6.80 -21.30
N GLY A 107 9.31 5.95 -20.39
CA GLY A 107 10.61 6.11 -19.75
C GLY A 107 11.80 5.84 -20.67
N ALA A 108 11.58 5.19 -21.81
CA ALA A 108 12.63 4.85 -22.77
C ALA A 108 12.86 5.95 -23.81
N THR A 109 11.97 6.93 -23.87
CA THR A 109 12.09 8.07 -24.77
C THR A 109 12.57 9.30 -24.05
#